data_14d8476c86aad911b73b80a59ecd5382
#
_entry.id   14d8476c86aad911b73b80a59ecd5382
#
_cell.length_a   1.000
_cell.length_b   1.000
_cell.length_c   1.000
_cell.angle_alpha   90.00
_cell.angle_beta   90.00
_cell.angle_gamma   90.00
#
_symmetry.space_group_name_H-M   'P 1'
#
loop_
_entity.id
_entity.type
_entity.pdbx_description
1 polymer ?
#
loop_
_entity_poly.entity_id
_entity_poly.type
_entity_poly.pdbx_seq_one_letter_code
_entity_poly.pdbx_strand_id
1 'polypeptide(L)'
;IIGLLSGASYQISGPTGAMAAILITLSARYGLQGVLTAGLLSGVMLLVMALLKVGRLVSIIPMPVITGFTSGIAIVIALGQVDNFFGTVSKGETALQKLASYGQLGFSPNWQAVMFSLLAVLITALFPKKLARFVPGSLAAIVVAVVLNFVLNPDAASSAVAEVGAIPRTLITPQSLLFTGIDVTMLPALITPALSIAALGMIESLLCGASAGRMKGERLNSGRELVAQGVGNIIIPLLGGIPATAAIARTSVVIKSGGRTRLASVFHSLALILSMFLLGGVMGRIPLSALAGVLMVTAWRMNDWATIRSLFSKRLRHSILQFVITMAATVVFDLAVAIVVGIGVAMLLFVLKSCDLKIALSDIREQEVDGQEGDHQDMKVVYLTGPLFFGTQEQLTAALAEVKSARAVIFSMRAVPYVDDSAIAELRDLLESYRAQGTAVLFS
;
A
#
# COMPACT_ATOMS: atom_id res chain seq x y z
N ILE A 1 -15.97 16.42 -5.71
CA ILE A 1 -14.81 17.29 -5.46
C ILE A 1 -13.54 16.57 -5.93
N ILE A 2 -13.15 15.44 -5.31
CA ILE A 2 -11.89 14.74 -5.62
C ILE A 2 -11.78 14.44 -7.12
N GLY A 3 -12.78 13.83 -7.73
CA GLY A 3 -12.74 13.44 -9.14
C GLY A 3 -12.60 14.62 -10.12
N LEU A 4 -13.10 15.80 -9.78
CA LEU A 4 -12.93 17.02 -10.59
C LEU A 4 -11.51 17.58 -10.51
N LEU A 5 -10.89 17.53 -9.32
CA LEU A 5 -9.55 18.03 -9.06
C LEU A 5 -8.45 17.01 -9.40
N SER A 6 -8.78 15.71 -9.47
CA SER A 6 -7.86 14.59 -9.62
C SER A 6 -6.78 14.78 -10.70
N GLY A 7 -5.62 14.22 -10.47
CA GLY A 7 -4.52 14.12 -11.43
C GLY A 7 -4.75 13.14 -12.58
N ALA A 8 -5.86 12.38 -12.53
CA ALA A 8 -6.29 11.43 -13.56
C ALA A 8 -7.72 11.74 -14.02
N SER A 9 -8.02 11.53 -15.32
CA SER A 9 -9.34 11.89 -15.90
C SER A 9 -10.44 10.85 -15.67
N TYR A 10 -10.11 9.72 -15.07
CA TYR A 10 -10.95 8.51 -15.02
C TYR A 10 -11.10 7.92 -13.62
N GLN A 11 -10.48 8.53 -12.61
CA GLN A 11 -10.36 7.96 -11.28
C GLN A 11 -11.66 8.15 -10.47
N ILE A 12 -12.09 7.08 -9.82
CA ILE A 12 -13.26 7.09 -8.92
C ILE A 12 -12.74 6.99 -7.48
N SER A 13 -13.03 8.02 -6.70
CA SER A 13 -12.67 8.08 -5.27
C SER A 13 -13.91 7.84 -4.39
N GLY A 14 -13.66 7.27 -3.23
CA GLY A 14 -14.65 6.99 -2.19
C GLY A 14 -14.05 6.13 -1.09
N PRO A 15 -14.80 5.76 -0.06
CA PRO A 15 -14.33 4.81 0.95
C PRO A 15 -14.01 3.47 0.30
N THR A 16 -12.82 2.91 0.61
CA THR A 16 -12.38 1.58 0.19
C THR A 16 -12.47 0.59 1.35
N GLY A 17 -12.39 -0.72 1.06
CA GLY A 17 -12.37 -1.73 2.10
C GLY A 17 -11.16 -1.59 3.05
N ALA A 18 -10.01 -1.18 2.52
CA ALA A 18 -8.82 -0.89 3.33
C ALA A 18 -9.05 0.32 4.25
N MET A 19 -9.63 1.39 3.72
CA MET A 19 -9.99 2.57 4.51
C MET A 19 -11.01 2.20 5.61
N ALA A 20 -12.01 1.38 5.28
CA ALA A 20 -13.02 0.92 6.23
C ALA A 20 -12.41 0.19 7.44
N ALA A 21 -11.35 -0.59 7.26
CA ALA A 21 -10.67 -1.29 8.36
C ALA A 21 -10.11 -0.30 9.40
N ILE A 22 -9.51 0.81 8.96
CA ILE A 22 -9.02 1.87 9.85
C ILE A 22 -10.20 2.59 10.51
N LEU A 23 -11.21 2.97 9.71
CA LEU A 23 -12.32 3.79 10.17
C LEU A 23 -13.22 3.07 11.18
N ILE A 24 -13.41 1.76 11.05
CA ILE A 24 -14.16 0.93 12.01
C ILE A 24 -13.48 0.96 13.38
N THR A 25 -12.17 0.70 13.41
CA THR A 25 -11.39 0.74 14.66
C THR A 25 -11.41 2.13 15.29
N LEU A 26 -11.23 3.15 14.47
CA LEU A 26 -11.24 4.54 14.92
C LEU A 26 -12.62 4.97 15.44
N SER A 27 -13.69 4.56 14.76
CA SER A 27 -15.08 4.82 15.17
C SER A 27 -15.42 4.12 16.49
N ALA A 28 -14.95 2.89 16.69
CA ALA A 28 -15.16 2.16 17.93
C ALA A 28 -14.48 2.85 19.13
N ARG A 29 -13.33 3.50 18.90
CA ARG A 29 -12.53 4.11 19.97
C ARG A 29 -12.87 5.57 20.24
N TYR A 30 -13.14 6.35 19.19
CA TYR A 30 -13.30 7.82 19.26
C TYR A 30 -14.63 8.31 18.71
N GLY A 31 -15.53 7.39 18.33
CA GLY A 31 -16.84 7.74 17.76
C GLY A 31 -16.74 8.40 16.39
N LEU A 32 -17.88 8.88 15.88
CA LEU A 32 -17.96 9.52 14.58
C LEU A 32 -17.13 10.81 14.50
N GLN A 33 -17.13 11.62 15.56
CA GLN A 33 -16.36 12.87 15.59
C GLN A 33 -14.86 12.62 15.49
N GLY A 34 -14.34 11.55 16.11
CA GLY A 34 -12.95 11.13 15.96
C GLY A 34 -12.61 10.75 14.51
N VAL A 35 -13.52 10.04 13.82
CA VAL A 35 -13.36 9.69 12.41
C VAL A 35 -13.31 10.93 11.52
N LEU A 36 -14.22 11.88 11.73
CA LEU A 36 -14.30 13.11 10.95
C LEU A 36 -13.05 13.99 11.18
N THR A 37 -12.62 14.13 12.44
CA THR A 37 -11.44 14.91 12.80
C THR A 37 -10.16 14.28 12.22
N ALA A 38 -9.98 12.97 12.35
CA ALA A 38 -8.85 12.28 11.74
C ALA A 38 -8.86 12.38 10.21
N GLY A 39 -10.05 12.36 9.59
CA GLY A 39 -10.23 12.58 8.16
C GLY A 39 -9.75 13.97 7.73
N LEU A 40 -10.16 15.01 8.45
CA LEU A 40 -9.70 16.38 8.20
C LEU A 40 -8.19 16.50 8.35
N LEU A 41 -7.62 16.00 9.45
CA LEU A 41 -6.17 16.00 9.68
C LEU A 41 -5.43 15.25 8.56
N SER A 42 -5.96 14.11 8.11
CA SER A 42 -5.37 13.35 7.00
C SER A 42 -5.36 14.15 5.70
N GLY A 43 -6.41 14.93 5.44
CA GLY A 43 -6.48 15.82 4.30
C GLY A 43 -5.41 16.91 4.34
N VAL A 44 -5.17 17.52 5.51
CA VAL A 44 -4.06 18.48 5.71
C VAL A 44 -2.72 17.79 5.49
N MET A 45 -2.51 16.60 6.05
CA MET A 45 -1.28 15.82 5.86
C MET A 45 -1.03 15.50 4.38
N LEU A 46 -2.07 15.12 3.63
CA LEU A 46 -1.97 14.88 2.19
C LEU A 46 -1.56 16.13 1.40
N LEU A 47 -2.05 17.32 1.78
CA LEU A 47 -1.60 18.58 1.17
C LEU A 47 -0.13 18.86 1.48
N VAL A 48 0.31 18.65 2.72
CA VAL A 48 1.73 18.77 3.11
C VAL A 48 2.57 17.79 2.29
N MET A 49 2.15 16.51 2.19
CA MET A 49 2.84 15.51 1.37
C MET A 49 2.89 15.90 -0.12
N ALA A 50 1.84 16.57 -0.64
CA ALA A 50 1.82 17.07 -2.00
C ALA A 50 2.85 18.20 -2.20
N LEU A 51 2.93 19.16 -1.27
CA LEU A 51 3.90 20.26 -1.28
C LEU A 51 5.34 19.73 -1.21
N LEU A 52 5.59 18.77 -0.34
CA LEU A 52 6.89 18.09 -0.19
C LEU A 52 7.20 17.14 -1.35
N LYS A 53 6.30 17.01 -2.33
CA LYS A 53 6.43 16.11 -3.49
C LYS A 53 6.65 14.62 -3.10
N VAL A 54 6.17 14.22 -1.93
CA VAL A 54 6.30 12.85 -1.40
C VAL A 54 5.70 11.81 -2.37
N GLY A 55 4.72 12.19 -3.18
CA GLY A 55 4.15 11.31 -4.21
C GLY A 55 5.17 10.73 -5.19
N ARG A 56 6.33 11.37 -5.36
CA ARG A 56 7.44 10.82 -6.16
C ARG A 56 8.13 9.65 -5.46
N LEU A 57 8.15 9.65 -4.13
CA LEU A 57 8.77 8.58 -3.34
C LEU A 57 7.99 7.25 -3.46
N VAL A 58 6.68 7.29 -3.74
CA VAL A 58 5.88 6.09 -3.94
C VAL A 58 6.39 5.28 -5.15
N SER A 59 6.96 5.93 -6.15
CA SER A 59 7.58 5.23 -7.29
C SER A 59 8.87 4.48 -6.94
N ILE A 60 9.47 4.78 -5.79
CA ILE A 60 10.71 4.13 -5.30
C ILE A 60 10.38 2.91 -4.44
N ILE A 61 9.12 2.80 -3.96
CA ILE A 61 8.70 1.65 -3.13
C ILE A 61 8.72 0.38 -3.98
N PRO A 62 9.47 -0.66 -3.58
CA PRO A 62 9.55 -1.90 -4.35
C PRO A 62 8.21 -2.63 -4.39
N MET A 63 7.90 -3.26 -5.53
CA MET A 63 6.66 -4.04 -5.69
C MET A 63 6.40 -5.08 -4.59
N PRO A 64 7.39 -5.82 -4.06
CA PRO A 64 7.16 -6.76 -2.97
C PRO A 64 6.61 -6.10 -1.70
N VAL A 65 7.03 -4.87 -1.37
CA VAL A 65 6.51 -4.11 -0.22
C VAL A 65 5.05 -3.75 -0.45
N ILE A 66 4.72 -3.22 -1.65
CA ILE A 66 3.34 -2.87 -2.02
C ILE A 66 2.43 -4.10 -1.99
N THR A 67 2.89 -5.21 -2.57
CA THR A 67 2.14 -6.47 -2.60
C THR A 67 1.98 -7.05 -1.19
N GLY A 68 3.02 -6.99 -0.35
CA GLY A 68 2.96 -7.41 1.05
C GLY A 68 1.96 -6.59 1.85
N PHE A 69 1.99 -5.27 1.68
CA PHE A 69 1.07 -4.34 2.32
C PHE A 69 -0.39 -4.61 1.91
N THR A 70 -0.67 -4.73 0.60
CA THR A 70 -2.03 -5.03 0.13
C THR A 70 -2.53 -6.39 0.57
N SER A 71 -1.66 -7.41 0.63
CA SER A 71 -1.99 -8.73 1.16
C SER A 71 -2.26 -8.70 2.67
N GLY A 72 -1.48 -7.93 3.43
CA GLY A 72 -1.73 -7.72 4.86
C GLY A 72 -3.08 -7.05 5.10
N ILE A 73 -3.42 -6.01 4.34
CA ILE A 73 -4.75 -5.38 4.40
C ILE A 73 -5.86 -6.39 4.08
N ALA A 74 -5.68 -7.22 3.07
CA ALA A 74 -6.66 -8.25 2.70
C ALA A 74 -6.91 -9.22 3.87
N ILE A 75 -5.86 -9.62 4.58
CA ILE A 75 -5.97 -10.45 5.80
C ILE A 75 -6.72 -9.70 6.90
N VAL A 76 -6.37 -8.44 7.19
CA VAL A 76 -7.03 -7.62 8.21
C VAL A 76 -8.52 -7.45 7.91
N ILE A 77 -8.88 -7.20 6.63
CA ILE A 77 -10.29 -7.12 6.22
C ILE A 77 -10.99 -8.45 6.46
N ALA A 78 -10.41 -9.57 6.02
CA ALA A 78 -11.01 -10.89 6.18
C ALA A 78 -11.20 -11.25 7.66
N LEU A 79 -10.19 -11.04 8.50
CA LEU A 79 -10.25 -11.30 9.94
C LEU A 79 -11.26 -10.37 10.64
N GLY A 80 -11.35 -9.10 10.22
CA GLY A 80 -12.33 -8.14 10.74
C GLY A 80 -13.78 -8.49 10.42
N GLN A 81 -14.03 -9.36 9.44
CA GLN A 81 -15.38 -9.81 9.08
C GLN A 81 -15.81 -11.13 9.73
N VAL A 82 -14.99 -11.75 10.56
CA VAL A 82 -15.31 -13.05 11.17
C VAL A 82 -16.58 -12.96 12.02
N ASP A 83 -16.71 -11.91 12.85
CA ASP A 83 -17.92 -11.69 13.65
C ASP A 83 -19.19 -11.64 12.79
N ASN A 84 -19.18 -10.79 11.76
CA ASN A 84 -20.34 -10.61 10.89
C ASN A 84 -20.62 -11.87 10.05
N PHE A 85 -19.56 -12.59 9.65
CA PHE A 85 -19.67 -13.80 8.83
C PHE A 85 -20.38 -14.93 9.60
N PHE A 86 -19.97 -15.12 10.85
CA PHE A 86 -20.53 -16.18 11.69
C PHE A 86 -21.68 -15.69 12.59
N GLY A 87 -22.00 -14.39 12.59
CA GLY A 87 -23.01 -13.83 13.48
C GLY A 87 -22.60 -13.94 14.95
N THR A 88 -21.31 -13.88 15.24
CA THR A 88 -20.72 -13.98 16.58
C THR A 88 -20.33 -12.59 17.09
N VAL A 89 -19.94 -12.53 18.36
CA VAL A 89 -19.44 -11.30 18.99
C VAL A 89 -18.08 -11.59 19.60
N SER A 90 -17.09 -10.76 19.24
CA SER A 90 -15.74 -10.80 19.79
C SER A 90 -15.43 -9.55 20.61
N LYS A 91 -14.35 -9.59 21.40
CA LYS A 91 -13.80 -8.46 22.14
C LYS A 91 -12.38 -8.20 21.70
N GLY A 92 -12.01 -6.93 21.56
CA GLY A 92 -10.67 -6.49 21.19
C GLY A 92 -10.69 -5.40 20.12
N GLU A 93 -9.60 -4.64 20.05
CA GLU A 93 -9.44 -3.55 19.11
C GLU A 93 -8.84 -4.03 17.78
N THR A 94 -7.93 -5.01 17.83
CA THR A 94 -7.27 -5.55 16.63
C THR A 94 -7.91 -6.87 16.18
N ALA A 95 -7.76 -7.20 14.90
CA ALA A 95 -8.27 -8.44 14.34
C ALA A 95 -7.73 -9.69 15.07
N LEU A 96 -6.47 -9.67 15.50
CA LEU A 96 -5.86 -10.76 16.26
C LEU A 96 -6.43 -10.89 17.67
N GLN A 97 -6.66 -9.75 18.36
CA GLN A 97 -7.30 -9.75 19.70
C GLN A 97 -8.73 -10.28 19.62
N LYS A 98 -9.49 -9.91 18.59
CA LYS A 98 -10.83 -10.46 18.35
C LYS A 98 -10.82 -11.97 18.21
N LEU A 99 -9.92 -12.52 17.40
CA LEU A 99 -9.76 -13.97 17.25
C LEU A 99 -9.38 -14.65 18.57
N ALA A 100 -8.44 -14.08 19.32
CA ALA A 100 -8.03 -14.61 20.61
C ALA A 100 -9.17 -14.61 21.65
N SER A 101 -10.08 -13.62 21.57
CA SER A 101 -11.21 -13.49 22.49
C SER A 101 -12.22 -14.64 22.41
N TYR A 102 -12.32 -15.32 21.27
CA TYR A 102 -13.20 -16.49 21.14
C TYR A 102 -12.80 -17.65 22.05
N GLY A 103 -11.52 -17.76 22.42
CA GLY A 103 -11.06 -18.76 23.40
C GLY A 103 -11.63 -18.53 24.79
N GLN A 104 -12.00 -17.29 25.14
CA GLN A 104 -12.59 -16.94 26.43
C GLN A 104 -14.12 -16.82 26.39
N LEU A 105 -14.65 -16.26 25.30
CA LEU A 105 -16.09 -15.98 25.12
C LEU A 105 -16.88 -17.19 24.62
N GLY A 106 -16.19 -18.17 24.04
CA GLY A 106 -16.80 -19.23 23.27
C GLY A 106 -17.14 -18.81 21.85
N PHE A 107 -17.16 -19.76 20.93
CA PHE A 107 -17.54 -19.54 19.53
C PHE A 107 -18.93 -20.15 19.31
N SER A 108 -19.95 -19.27 19.22
CA SER A 108 -21.35 -19.66 19.00
C SER A 108 -21.88 -19.07 17.71
N PRO A 109 -21.73 -19.77 16.56
CA PRO A 109 -22.14 -19.25 15.27
C PRO A 109 -23.67 -19.22 15.11
N ASN A 110 -24.17 -18.14 14.54
CA ASN A 110 -25.54 -18.04 14.06
C ASN A 110 -25.64 -18.67 12.67
N TRP A 111 -26.27 -19.81 12.54
CA TRP A 111 -26.35 -20.55 11.29
C TRP A 111 -27.05 -19.80 10.17
N GLN A 112 -28.00 -18.91 10.49
CA GLN A 112 -28.63 -18.05 9.49
C GLN A 112 -27.64 -17.00 8.93
N ALA A 113 -26.80 -16.40 9.79
CA ALA A 113 -25.73 -15.52 9.36
C ALA A 113 -24.72 -16.25 8.48
N VAL A 114 -24.30 -17.45 8.88
CA VAL A 114 -23.40 -18.30 8.08
C VAL A 114 -24.00 -18.61 6.70
N MET A 115 -25.30 -18.93 6.64
CA MET A 115 -25.99 -19.18 5.38
C MET A 115 -25.93 -17.96 4.45
N PHE A 116 -26.26 -16.76 4.94
CA PHE A 116 -26.18 -15.53 4.14
C PHE A 116 -24.77 -15.23 3.67
N SER A 117 -23.77 -15.43 4.55
CA SER A 117 -22.37 -15.21 4.22
C SER A 117 -21.87 -16.17 3.14
N LEU A 118 -22.15 -17.48 3.29
CA LEU A 118 -21.76 -18.48 2.30
C LEU A 118 -22.47 -18.27 0.96
N LEU A 119 -23.76 -17.94 1.00
CA LEU A 119 -24.52 -17.61 -0.21
C LEU A 119 -23.89 -16.42 -0.94
N ALA A 120 -23.55 -15.37 -0.21
CA ALA A 120 -22.89 -14.19 -0.78
C ALA A 120 -21.51 -14.51 -1.35
N VAL A 121 -20.71 -15.35 -0.66
CA VAL A 121 -19.42 -15.84 -1.16
C VAL A 121 -19.62 -16.63 -2.45
N LEU A 122 -20.52 -17.61 -2.48
CA LEU A 122 -20.77 -18.47 -3.65
C LEU A 122 -21.21 -17.65 -4.86
N ILE A 123 -22.22 -16.77 -4.69
CA ILE A 123 -22.68 -15.92 -5.79
C ILE A 123 -21.54 -15.02 -6.27
N THR A 124 -20.83 -14.34 -5.37
CA THR A 124 -19.76 -13.40 -5.76
C THR A 124 -18.58 -14.13 -6.44
N ALA A 125 -18.21 -15.32 -5.95
CA ALA A 125 -17.07 -16.07 -6.47
C ALA A 125 -17.38 -16.75 -7.80
N LEU A 126 -18.55 -17.38 -7.93
CA LEU A 126 -18.94 -18.18 -9.08
C LEU A 126 -19.74 -17.42 -10.14
N PHE A 127 -19.93 -16.09 -9.95
CA PHE A 127 -20.78 -15.30 -10.85
C PHE A 127 -20.32 -15.40 -12.30
N PRO A 128 -21.23 -15.75 -13.25
CA PRO A 128 -20.87 -15.96 -14.64
C PRO A 128 -20.25 -14.71 -15.29
N LYS A 129 -19.10 -14.87 -15.93
CA LYS A 129 -18.38 -13.76 -16.60
C LYS A 129 -19.23 -13.02 -17.64
N LYS A 130 -20.18 -13.70 -18.28
CA LYS A 130 -21.10 -13.10 -19.26
C LYS A 130 -22.06 -12.10 -18.59
N LEU A 131 -22.63 -12.46 -17.43
CA LEU A 131 -23.51 -11.59 -16.65
C LEU A 131 -22.73 -10.50 -15.91
N ALA A 132 -21.50 -10.78 -15.50
CA ALA A 132 -20.63 -9.81 -14.81
C ALA A 132 -20.34 -8.54 -15.64
N ARG A 133 -20.61 -8.58 -16.95
CA ARG A 133 -20.54 -7.41 -17.83
C ARG A 133 -21.66 -6.40 -17.56
N PHE A 134 -22.84 -6.86 -17.13
CA PHE A 134 -24.03 -6.04 -16.88
C PHE A 134 -24.22 -5.75 -15.40
N VAL A 135 -24.06 -6.77 -14.55
CA VAL A 135 -24.26 -6.67 -13.10
C VAL A 135 -23.06 -7.28 -12.38
N PRO A 136 -22.38 -6.52 -11.48
CA PRO A 136 -21.32 -7.10 -10.66
C PRO A 136 -21.85 -8.24 -9.76
N GLY A 137 -21.09 -9.34 -9.65
CA GLY A 137 -21.48 -10.48 -8.82
C GLY A 137 -21.72 -10.13 -7.34
N SER A 138 -20.99 -9.15 -6.81
CA SER A 138 -21.21 -8.63 -5.46
C SER A 138 -22.57 -7.94 -5.30
N LEU A 139 -23.02 -7.17 -6.30
CA LEU A 139 -24.34 -6.55 -6.29
C LEU A 139 -25.43 -7.63 -6.36
N ALA A 140 -25.28 -8.61 -7.25
CA ALA A 140 -26.22 -9.73 -7.35
C ALA A 140 -26.33 -10.49 -6.02
N ALA A 141 -25.20 -10.75 -5.34
CA ALA A 141 -25.16 -11.40 -4.03
C ALA A 141 -25.93 -10.61 -2.98
N ILE A 142 -25.75 -9.29 -2.93
CA ILE A 142 -26.45 -8.41 -1.99
C ILE A 142 -27.95 -8.41 -2.28
N VAL A 143 -28.35 -8.27 -3.56
CA VAL A 143 -29.77 -8.27 -3.93
C VAL A 143 -30.45 -9.59 -3.55
N VAL A 144 -29.83 -10.73 -3.85
CA VAL A 144 -30.34 -12.04 -3.45
C VAL A 144 -30.44 -12.16 -1.93
N ALA A 145 -29.42 -11.72 -1.20
CA ALA A 145 -29.43 -11.76 0.27
C ALA A 145 -30.54 -10.89 0.86
N VAL A 146 -30.77 -9.69 0.31
CA VAL A 146 -31.84 -8.79 0.75
C VAL A 146 -33.22 -9.42 0.49
N VAL A 147 -33.45 -9.94 -0.72
CA VAL A 147 -34.72 -10.61 -1.05
C VAL A 147 -34.97 -11.81 -0.13
N LEU A 148 -33.95 -12.63 0.09
CA LEU A 148 -34.04 -13.76 1.01
C LEU A 148 -34.28 -13.33 2.46
N ASN A 149 -33.65 -12.21 2.89
CA ASN A 149 -33.85 -11.67 4.21
C ASN A 149 -35.30 -11.16 4.41
N PHE A 150 -35.90 -10.53 3.43
CA PHE A 150 -37.33 -10.15 3.48
C PHE A 150 -38.28 -11.34 3.60
N VAL A 151 -37.91 -12.48 3.01
CA VAL A 151 -38.72 -13.71 3.08
C VAL A 151 -38.54 -14.40 4.43
N LEU A 152 -37.32 -14.51 4.92
CA LEU A 152 -36.99 -15.25 6.16
C LEU A 152 -37.24 -14.40 7.42
N ASN A 153 -37.04 -13.09 7.34
CA ASN A 153 -37.16 -12.13 8.43
C ASN A 153 -38.03 -10.95 7.97
N PRO A 154 -39.36 -11.12 7.84
CA PRO A 154 -40.26 -10.07 7.33
C PRO A 154 -40.22 -8.81 8.20
N ASP A 155 -40.12 -8.97 9.52
CA ASP A 155 -40.03 -7.87 10.46
C ASP A 155 -38.57 -7.57 10.83
N ALA A 156 -38.14 -6.33 10.65
CA ALA A 156 -36.78 -5.90 10.99
C ALA A 156 -36.47 -6.02 12.50
N ALA A 157 -37.50 -5.83 13.34
CA ALA A 157 -37.35 -5.90 14.80
C ALA A 157 -37.11 -7.32 15.32
N SER A 158 -37.55 -8.35 14.58
CA SER A 158 -37.41 -9.77 14.91
C SER A 158 -36.36 -10.49 14.05
N SER A 159 -35.55 -9.75 13.29
CA SER A 159 -34.55 -10.33 12.43
C SER A 159 -33.52 -11.16 13.23
N ALA A 160 -33.34 -12.41 12.84
CA ALA A 160 -32.35 -13.30 13.47
C ALA A 160 -30.90 -12.96 13.08
N VAL A 161 -30.70 -12.05 12.13
CA VAL A 161 -29.37 -11.59 11.67
C VAL A 161 -29.24 -10.08 11.83
N ALA A 162 -28.05 -9.61 12.13
CA ALA A 162 -27.75 -8.18 12.16
C ALA A 162 -27.87 -7.57 10.77
N GLU A 163 -28.58 -6.45 10.67
CA GLU A 163 -28.79 -5.69 9.46
C GLU A 163 -28.02 -4.36 9.47
N VAL A 164 -27.86 -3.71 8.33
CA VAL A 164 -27.22 -2.39 8.21
C VAL A 164 -27.94 -1.34 9.06
N GLY A 165 -29.28 -1.48 9.19
CA GLY A 165 -30.12 -0.56 9.93
C GLY A 165 -30.55 0.66 9.11
N ALA A 166 -31.18 1.61 9.80
CA ALA A 166 -31.75 2.79 9.12
C ALA A 166 -30.67 3.67 8.49
N ILE A 167 -30.76 3.85 7.17
CA ILE A 167 -29.92 4.80 6.43
C ILE A 167 -30.60 6.17 6.47
N PRO A 168 -29.90 7.21 6.97
CA PRO A 168 -30.44 8.57 6.98
C PRO A 168 -30.84 9.03 5.58
N ARG A 169 -32.02 9.60 5.46
CA ARG A 169 -32.52 10.21 4.20
C ARG A 169 -32.15 11.67 4.06
N THR A 170 -31.27 12.16 4.92
CA THR A 170 -30.78 13.54 4.91
C THR A 170 -29.28 13.51 4.58
N LEU A 171 -28.84 14.38 3.67
CA LEU A 171 -27.44 14.49 3.28
C LEU A 171 -26.56 15.00 4.43
N ILE A 172 -27.10 15.94 5.21
CA ILE A 172 -26.37 16.59 6.30
C ILE A 172 -27.30 16.64 7.50
N THR A 173 -26.86 16.14 8.64
CA THR A 173 -27.52 16.34 9.93
C THR A 173 -26.67 17.24 10.81
N PRO A 174 -27.24 18.03 11.74
CA PRO A 174 -26.45 18.84 12.66
C PRO A 174 -25.42 18.00 13.45
N GLN A 175 -25.79 16.77 13.84
CA GLN A 175 -24.93 15.86 14.58
C GLN A 175 -23.78 15.29 13.74
N SER A 176 -23.90 15.29 12.41
CA SER A 176 -22.86 14.82 11.50
C SER A 176 -21.85 15.90 11.09
N LEU A 177 -22.12 17.16 11.44
CA LEU A 177 -21.22 18.25 11.12
C LEU A 177 -20.04 18.31 12.11
N LEU A 178 -18.86 18.41 11.58
CA LEU A 178 -17.63 18.49 12.39
C LEU A 178 -17.63 19.74 13.31
N PHE A 179 -18.26 20.83 12.89
CA PHE A 179 -18.31 22.08 13.64
C PHE A 179 -18.96 22.00 15.02
N THR A 180 -19.76 20.97 15.28
CA THR A 180 -20.52 20.83 16.52
C THR A 180 -19.77 20.11 17.65
N GLY A 181 -18.57 19.59 17.40
CA GLY A 181 -17.93 18.74 18.40
C GLY A 181 -16.44 18.44 18.22
N ILE A 182 -15.62 19.39 17.71
CA ILE A 182 -14.16 19.17 17.73
C ILE A 182 -13.67 19.27 19.17
N ASP A 183 -13.28 18.13 19.72
CA ASP A 183 -12.56 18.10 20.99
C ASP A 183 -11.06 18.23 20.70
N VAL A 184 -10.51 19.40 21.02
CA VAL A 184 -9.09 19.74 20.80
C VAL A 184 -8.18 18.82 21.61
N THR A 185 -8.66 18.27 22.73
CA THR A 185 -7.89 17.37 23.59
C THR A 185 -7.62 16.02 22.92
N MET A 186 -8.44 15.62 21.96
CA MET A 186 -8.24 14.39 21.18
C MET A 186 -7.23 14.52 20.05
N LEU A 187 -6.84 15.74 19.64
CA LEU A 187 -5.95 15.95 18.49
C LEU A 187 -4.64 15.16 18.56
N PRO A 188 -3.90 15.14 19.69
CA PRO A 188 -2.66 14.37 19.78
C PRO A 188 -2.87 12.87 19.54
N ALA A 189 -3.96 12.31 20.06
CA ALA A 189 -4.30 10.89 19.89
C ALA A 189 -4.73 10.55 18.46
N LEU A 190 -5.24 11.51 17.71
CA LEU A 190 -5.70 11.35 16.34
C LEU A 190 -4.62 11.56 15.28
N ILE A 191 -3.41 12.03 15.63
CA ILE A 191 -2.31 12.23 14.68
C ILE A 191 -1.91 10.92 14.01
N THR A 192 -1.70 9.84 14.78
CA THR A 192 -1.30 8.53 14.23
C THR A 192 -2.37 7.92 13.32
N PRO A 193 -3.67 7.85 13.72
CA PRO A 193 -4.72 7.45 12.81
C PRO A 193 -4.83 8.33 11.56
N ALA A 194 -4.70 9.64 11.68
CA ALA A 194 -4.75 10.57 10.56
C ALA A 194 -3.58 10.33 9.59
N LEU A 195 -2.39 10.06 10.11
CA LEU A 195 -1.23 9.71 9.30
C LEU A 195 -1.45 8.39 8.57
N SER A 196 -2.05 7.38 9.22
CA SER A 196 -2.41 6.10 8.61
C SER A 196 -3.40 6.30 7.45
N ILE A 197 -4.45 7.12 7.65
CA ILE A 197 -5.43 7.48 6.62
C ILE A 197 -4.74 8.21 5.46
N ALA A 198 -3.87 9.18 5.74
CA ALA A 198 -3.15 9.95 4.73
C ALA A 198 -2.19 9.06 3.92
N ALA A 199 -1.41 8.21 4.58
CA ALA A 199 -0.47 7.30 3.95
C ALA A 199 -1.20 6.28 3.06
N LEU A 200 -2.28 5.66 3.57
CA LEU A 200 -3.11 4.75 2.79
C LEU A 200 -3.75 5.47 1.61
N GLY A 201 -4.33 6.65 1.84
CA GLY A 201 -4.95 7.49 0.80
C GLY A 201 -3.96 7.85 -0.31
N MET A 202 -2.73 8.23 0.04
CA MET A 202 -1.65 8.49 -0.91
C MET A 202 -1.31 7.24 -1.72
N ILE A 203 -1.01 6.13 -1.06
CA ILE A 203 -0.57 4.90 -1.72
C ILE A 203 -1.67 4.35 -2.64
N GLU A 204 -2.90 4.18 -2.13
CA GLU A 204 -4.01 3.66 -2.93
C GLU A 204 -4.31 4.57 -4.13
N SER A 205 -4.34 5.89 -3.94
CA SER A 205 -4.65 6.83 -5.02
C SER A 205 -3.58 6.85 -6.11
N LEU A 206 -2.30 6.85 -5.73
CA LEU A 206 -1.21 6.84 -6.68
C LEU A 206 -1.08 5.49 -7.40
N LEU A 207 -1.27 4.36 -6.70
CA LEU A 207 -1.30 3.03 -7.32
C LEU A 207 -2.50 2.86 -8.26
N CYS A 208 -3.67 3.36 -7.85
CA CYS A 208 -4.86 3.37 -8.68
C CYS A 208 -4.62 4.15 -9.96
N GLY A 209 -4.10 5.38 -9.84
CA GLY A 209 -3.78 6.24 -10.98
C GLY A 209 -2.72 5.65 -11.89
N ALA A 210 -1.66 5.06 -11.34
CA ALA A 210 -0.60 4.41 -12.13
C ALA A 210 -1.11 3.16 -12.86
N SER A 211 -1.92 2.32 -12.20
CA SER A 211 -2.51 1.12 -12.80
C SER A 211 -3.51 1.48 -13.90
N ALA A 212 -4.42 2.39 -13.61
CA ALA A 212 -5.43 2.86 -14.54
C ALA A 212 -4.83 3.65 -15.71
N GLY A 213 -3.78 4.42 -15.44
CA GLY A 213 -3.02 5.15 -16.47
C GLY A 213 -2.42 4.21 -17.51
N ARG A 214 -1.86 3.06 -17.08
CA ARG A 214 -1.38 2.01 -18.01
C ARG A 214 -2.50 1.43 -18.86
N MET A 215 -3.71 1.25 -18.30
CA MET A 215 -4.87 0.73 -19.05
C MET A 215 -5.36 1.71 -20.12
N LYS A 216 -5.18 3.02 -19.89
CA LYS A 216 -5.72 4.07 -20.73
C LYS A 216 -4.65 4.78 -21.61
N GLY A 217 -3.36 4.53 -21.35
CA GLY A 217 -2.25 5.23 -22.01
C GLY A 217 -2.04 6.67 -21.53
N GLU A 218 -2.57 7.04 -20.35
CA GLU A 218 -2.41 8.37 -19.76
C GLU A 218 -1.42 8.35 -18.59
N ARG A 219 -0.63 9.42 -18.43
CA ARG A 219 0.26 9.58 -17.27
C ARG A 219 -0.48 10.22 -16.10
N LEU A 220 -0.33 9.65 -14.93
CA LEU A 220 -0.82 10.24 -13.69
C LEU A 220 0.00 11.46 -13.30
N ASN A 221 -0.65 12.56 -12.97
CA ASN A 221 -0.02 13.66 -12.25
C ASN A 221 -0.15 13.43 -10.74
N SER A 222 0.89 12.84 -10.14
CA SER A 222 0.89 12.45 -8.73
C SER A 222 0.72 13.64 -7.78
N GLY A 223 1.33 14.79 -8.05
CA GLY A 223 1.20 15.99 -7.22
C GLY A 223 -0.25 16.52 -7.22
N ARG A 224 -0.86 16.64 -8.40
CA ARG A 224 -2.26 17.06 -8.52
C ARG A 224 -3.22 16.07 -7.88
N GLU A 225 -2.92 14.78 -7.97
CA GLU A 225 -3.74 13.74 -7.32
C GLU A 225 -3.73 13.90 -5.80
N LEU A 226 -2.56 14.08 -5.18
CA LEU A 226 -2.45 14.28 -3.74
C LEU A 226 -3.15 15.57 -3.28
N VAL A 227 -3.05 16.64 -4.07
CA VAL A 227 -3.80 17.88 -3.78
C VAL A 227 -5.30 17.61 -3.83
N ALA A 228 -5.78 16.89 -4.84
CA ALA A 228 -7.21 16.55 -4.97
C ALA A 228 -7.71 15.71 -3.80
N GLN A 229 -6.93 14.70 -3.39
CA GLN A 229 -7.25 13.86 -2.23
C GLN A 229 -7.20 14.66 -0.93
N GLY A 230 -6.21 15.55 -0.77
CA GLY A 230 -6.07 16.41 0.41
C GLY A 230 -7.25 17.38 0.55
N VAL A 231 -7.58 18.14 -0.51
CA VAL A 231 -8.72 19.06 -0.52
C VAL A 231 -10.02 18.29 -0.27
N GLY A 232 -10.19 17.12 -0.90
CA GLY A 232 -11.36 16.29 -0.70
C GLY A 232 -11.52 15.84 0.74
N ASN A 233 -10.45 15.28 1.32
CA ASN A 233 -10.47 14.79 2.71
C ASN A 233 -10.52 15.90 3.79
N ILE A 234 -10.33 17.17 3.41
CA ILE A 234 -10.66 18.31 4.28
C ILE A 234 -12.14 18.62 4.19
N ILE A 235 -12.70 18.71 2.98
CA ILE A 235 -14.09 19.18 2.77
C ILE A 235 -15.10 18.10 3.16
N ILE A 236 -14.84 16.83 2.83
CA ILE A 236 -15.76 15.72 3.08
C ILE A 236 -16.13 15.58 4.56
N PRO A 237 -15.16 15.55 5.51
CA PRO A 237 -15.48 15.49 6.93
C PRO A 237 -16.22 16.71 7.47
N LEU A 238 -15.96 17.90 6.94
CA LEU A 238 -16.70 19.11 7.33
C LEU A 238 -18.20 19.00 7.00
N LEU A 239 -18.55 18.20 5.99
CA LEU A 239 -19.93 17.92 5.59
C LEU A 239 -20.47 16.60 6.17
N GLY A 240 -19.79 16.02 7.16
CA GLY A 240 -20.21 14.77 7.81
C GLY A 240 -19.87 13.49 7.05
N GLY A 241 -19.06 13.58 5.99
CA GLY A 241 -18.62 12.42 5.21
C GLY A 241 -17.33 11.83 5.75
N ILE A 242 -17.18 10.51 5.57
CA ILE A 242 -15.97 9.79 5.97
C ILE A 242 -14.83 9.93 4.95
N PRO A 243 -13.56 9.80 5.36
CA PRO A 243 -12.40 9.88 4.46
C PRO A 243 -12.50 8.98 3.24
N ALA A 244 -11.99 9.48 2.12
CA ALA A 244 -12.05 8.82 0.82
C ALA A 244 -10.66 8.65 0.20
N THR A 245 -10.51 7.63 -0.63
CA THR A 245 -9.33 7.39 -1.46
C THR A 245 -9.76 6.84 -2.82
N ALA A 246 -8.84 6.77 -3.79
CA ALA A 246 -9.16 6.21 -5.09
C ALA A 246 -9.35 4.69 -5.05
N ALA A 247 -10.39 4.21 -5.70
CA ALA A 247 -10.75 2.79 -5.71
C ALA A 247 -10.36 2.13 -7.05
N ILE A 248 -9.35 1.25 -7.02
CA ILE A 248 -8.83 0.56 -8.22
C ILE A 248 -9.92 -0.22 -8.95
N ALA A 249 -10.74 -0.99 -8.22
CA ALA A 249 -11.80 -1.81 -8.82
C ALA A 249 -12.85 -0.94 -9.54
N ARG A 250 -13.36 0.11 -8.88
CA ARG A 250 -14.36 1.03 -9.47
C ARG A 250 -13.78 1.77 -10.69
N THR A 251 -12.55 2.26 -10.58
CA THR A 251 -11.83 2.93 -11.67
C THR A 251 -11.65 2.00 -12.87
N SER A 252 -11.26 0.74 -12.64
CA SER A 252 -11.13 -0.26 -13.70
C SER A 252 -12.45 -0.53 -14.42
N VAL A 253 -13.57 -0.58 -13.69
CA VAL A 253 -14.90 -0.74 -14.29
C VAL A 253 -15.23 0.45 -15.18
N VAL A 254 -15.00 1.68 -14.71
CA VAL A 254 -15.25 2.90 -15.51
C VAL A 254 -14.45 2.88 -16.80
N ILE A 255 -13.16 2.55 -16.76
CA ILE A 255 -12.30 2.49 -17.95
C ILE A 255 -12.79 1.41 -18.93
N LYS A 256 -13.08 0.21 -18.44
CA LYS A 256 -13.60 -0.91 -19.27
C LYS A 256 -14.96 -0.62 -19.87
N SER A 257 -15.79 0.19 -19.22
CA SER A 257 -17.08 0.67 -19.72
C SER A 257 -16.96 1.86 -20.69
N GLY A 258 -15.76 2.29 -21.04
CA GLY A 258 -15.53 3.38 -22.00
C GLY A 258 -15.56 4.78 -21.38
N GLY A 259 -15.47 4.90 -20.05
CA GLY A 259 -15.39 6.20 -19.37
C GLY A 259 -14.12 6.96 -19.75
N ARG A 260 -14.28 8.21 -20.22
CA ARG A 260 -13.18 9.02 -20.76
C ARG A 260 -12.93 10.33 -19.99
N THR A 261 -13.88 10.76 -19.18
CA THR A 261 -13.85 12.09 -18.57
C THR A 261 -14.07 12.01 -17.06
N ARG A 262 -13.69 13.07 -16.35
CA ARG A 262 -13.94 13.26 -14.92
C ARG A 262 -15.41 13.28 -14.54
N LEU A 263 -16.31 13.54 -15.51
CA LEU A 263 -17.74 13.50 -15.29
C LEU A 263 -18.24 12.12 -14.83
N ALA A 264 -17.52 11.04 -15.15
CA ALA A 264 -17.84 9.69 -14.64
C ALA A 264 -17.89 9.66 -13.10
N SER A 265 -16.99 10.37 -12.41
CA SER A 265 -16.99 10.45 -10.95
C SER A 265 -18.16 11.30 -10.40
N VAL A 266 -18.57 12.32 -11.15
CA VAL A 266 -19.74 13.17 -10.79
C VAL A 266 -21.01 12.33 -10.91
N PHE A 267 -21.21 11.65 -12.03
CA PHE A 267 -22.37 10.77 -12.23
C PHE A 267 -22.41 9.63 -11.22
N HIS A 268 -21.25 9.06 -10.89
CA HIS A 268 -21.15 8.04 -9.82
C HIS A 268 -21.65 8.59 -8.48
N SER A 269 -21.22 9.79 -8.09
CA SER A 269 -21.65 10.43 -6.84
C SER A 269 -23.14 10.77 -6.84
N LEU A 270 -23.66 11.28 -7.95
CA LEU A 270 -25.10 11.56 -8.11
C LEU A 270 -25.94 10.29 -8.02
N ALA A 271 -25.47 9.19 -8.66
CA ALA A 271 -26.15 7.91 -8.57
C ALA A 271 -26.18 7.36 -7.13
N LEU A 272 -25.11 7.54 -6.36
CA LEU A 272 -25.06 7.15 -4.94
C LEU A 272 -26.05 7.98 -4.10
N ILE A 273 -26.11 9.29 -4.30
CA ILE A 273 -27.08 10.17 -3.63
C ILE A 273 -28.50 9.73 -3.98
N LEU A 274 -28.79 9.51 -5.25
CA LEU A 274 -30.10 9.06 -5.69
C LEU A 274 -30.48 7.71 -5.08
N SER A 275 -29.51 6.74 -5.03
CA SER A 275 -29.74 5.45 -4.42
C SER A 275 -30.02 5.54 -2.91
N MET A 276 -29.36 6.45 -2.19
CA MET A 276 -29.61 6.69 -0.77
C MET A 276 -31.06 7.13 -0.52
N PHE A 277 -31.58 8.05 -1.32
CA PHE A 277 -32.96 8.53 -1.18
C PHE A 277 -34.00 7.49 -1.62
N LEU A 278 -33.79 6.80 -2.74
CA LEU A 278 -34.75 5.86 -3.30
C LEU A 278 -34.69 4.48 -2.64
N LEU A 279 -33.47 3.99 -2.35
CA LEU A 279 -33.24 2.61 -1.92
C LEU A 279 -32.85 2.50 -0.43
N GLY A 280 -32.79 3.62 0.32
CA GLY A 280 -32.31 3.63 1.70
C GLY A 280 -33.04 2.63 2.61
N GLY A 281 -34.37 2.49 2.46
CA GLY A 281 -35.14 1.50 3.23
C GLY A 281 -34.80 0.04 2.90
N VAL A 282 -34.54 -0.26 1.62
CA VAL A 282 -34.12 -1.61 1.18
C VAL A 282 -32.69 -1.88 1.60
N MET A 283 -31.80 -0.89 1.47
CA MET A 283 -30.39 -1.01 1.84
C MET A 283 -30.23 -1.20 3.36
N GLY A 284 -31.12 -0.64 4.18
CA GLY A 284 -31.13 -0.86 5.63
C GLY A 284 -31.36 -2.31 6.03
N ARG A 285 -32.04 -3.08 5.20
CA ARG A 285 -32.36 -4.50 5.41
C ARG A 285 -31.26 -5.46 4.91
N ILE A 286 -30.12 -4.94 4.45
CA ILE A 286 -28.99 -5.78 4.01
C ILE A 286 -28.40 -6.48 5.23
N PRO A 287 -28.32 -7.83 5.25
CA PRO A 287 -27.66 -8.57 6.32
C PRO A 287 -26.17 -8.24 6.36
N LEU A 288 -25.62 -7.90 7.53
CA LEU A 288 -24.17 -7.67 7.70
C LEU A 288 -23.35 -8.89 7.34
N SER A 289 -23.90 -10.09 7.55
CA SER A 289 -23.30 -11.35 7.16
C SER A 289 -23.11 -11.48 5.63
N ALA A 290 -24.08 -11.03 4.84
CA ALA A 290 -23.94 -11.01 3.38
C ALA A 290 -22.84 -10.03 2.93
N LEU A 291 -22.76 -8.85 3.55
CA LEU A 291 -21.67 -7.90 3.30
C LEU A 291 -20.31 -8.51 3.68
N ALA A 292 -20.23 -9.23 4.81
CA ALA A 292 -19.02 -9.93 5.23
C ALA A 292 -18.57 -10.96 4.19
N GLY A 293 -19.49 -11.75 3.64
CA GLY A 293 -19.18 -12.69 2.55
C GLY A 293 -18.62 -12.00 1.31
N VAL A 294 -19.24 -10.90 0.88
CA VAL A 294 -18.73 -10.09 -0.25
C VAL A 294 -17.35 -9.49 0.05
N LEU A 295 -17.13 -8.99 1.27
CA LEU A 295 -15.84 -8.41 1.68
C LEU A 295 -14.73 -9.46 1.75
N MET A 296 -15.00 -10.68 2.20
CA MET A 296 -14.02 -11.78 2.17
C MET A 296 -13.58 -12.14 0.75
N VAL A 297 -14.52 -12.24 -0.20
CA VAL A 297 -14.18 -12.47 -1.60
C VAL A 297 -13.41 -11.28 -2.18
N THR A 298 -13.74 -10.06 -1.79
CA THR A 298 -13.04 -8.86 -2.22
C THR A 298 -11.61 -8.83 -1.68
N ALA A 299 -11.42 -9.16 -0.40
CA ALA A 299 -10.12 -9.29 0.24
C ALA A 299 -9.24 -10.31 -0.50
N TRP A 300 -9.80 -11.48 -0.84
CA TRP A 300 -9.09 -12.46 -1.65
C TRP A 300 -8.66 -11.92 -3.01
N ARG A 301 -9.53 -11.18 -3.69
CA ARG A 301 -9.29 -10.59 -5.02
C ARG A 301 -8.37 -9.36 -5.01
N MET A 302 -8.16 -8.72 -3.85
CA MET A 302 -7.21 -7.62 -3.68
C MET A 302 -5.76 -8.06 -3.85
N ASN A 303 -5.46 -9.33 -3.58
CA ASN A 303 -4.11 -9.86 -3.72
C ASN A 303 -3.67 -9.89 -5.19
N ASP A 304 -2.46 -9.44 -5.45
CA ASP A 304 -1.80 -9.63 -6.75
C ASP A 304 -1.18 -11.04 -6.81
N TRP A 305 -2.05 -12.02 -7.06
CA TRP A 305 -1.66 -13.44 -7.12
C TRP A 305 -0.61 -13.72 -8.19
N ALA A 306 -0.56 -12.92 -9.27
CA ALA A 306 0.44 -13.07 -10.32
C ALA A 306 1.83 -12.71 -9.82
N THR A 307 1.95 -11.56 -9.15
CA THR A 307 3.20 -11.11 -8.53
C THR A 307 3.62 -12.06 -7.40
N ILE A 308 2.70 -12.44 -6.50
CA ILE A 308 2.99 -13.37 -5.40
C ILE A 308 3.54 -14.68 -5.95
N ARG A 309 2.84 -15.31 -6.91
CA ARG A 309 3.30 -16.56 -7.54
C ARG A 309 4.66 -16.40 -8.19
N SER A 310 4.93 -15.27 -8.87
CA SER A 310 6.21 -14.99 -9.50
C SER A 310 7.36 -14.89 -8.48
N LEU A 311 7.13 -14.24 -7.32
CA LEU A 311 8.12 -14.11 -6.24
C LEU A 311 8.57 -15.50 -5.74
N PHE A 312 7.60 -16.37 -5.44
CA PHE A 312 7.87 -17.70 -4.90
C PHE A 312 8.42 -18.67 -5.97
N SER A 313 7.88 -18.64 -7.19
CA SER A 313 8.36 -19.50 -8.29
C SER A 313 9.78 -19.20 -8.69
N LYS A 314 10.16 -17.92 -8.75
CA LYS A 314 11.54 -17.50 -9.06
C LYS A 314 12.49 -17.53 -7.86
N ARG A 315 12.02 -17.93 -6.69
CA ARG A 315 12.78 -18.02 -5.44
C ARG A 315 13.54 -16.74 -5.11
N LEU A 316 12.92 -15.57 -5.31
CA LEU A 316 13.54 -14.26 -5.07
C LEU A 316 13.60 -13.98 -3.56
N ARG A 317 14.60 -14.54 -2.86
CA ARG A 317 14.70 -14.55 -1.38
C ARG A 317 14.52 -13.16 -0.76
N HIS A 318 15.22 -12.14 -1.25
CA HIS A 318 15.10 -10.76 -0.72
C HIS A 318 13.70 -10.17 -0.92
N SER A 319 13.11 -10.41 -2.09
CA SER A 319 11.75 -9.92 -2.39
C SER A 319 10.69 -10.69 -1.59
N ILE A 320 10.87 -12.00 -1.36
CA ILE A 320 10.00 -12.79 -0.49
C ILE A 320 10.08 -12.28 0.95
N LEU A 321 11.29 -11.99 1.44
CA LEU A 321 11.50 -11.46 2.79
C LEU A 321 10.80 -10.09 2.96
N GLN A 322 10.97 -9.17 2.00
CA GLN A 322 10.26 -7.88 1.99
C GLN A 322 8.75 -8.06 2.02
N PHE A 323 8.22 -8.94 1.16
CA PHE A 323 6.79 -9.26 1.10
C PHE A 323 6.27 -9.79 2.43
N VAL A 324 6.92 -10.80 3.01
CA VAL A 324 6.47 -11.45 4.25
C VAL A 324 6.55 -10.49 5.44
N ILE A 325 7.66 -9.75 5.59
CA ILE A 325 7.82 -8.81 6.70
C ILE A 325 6.77 -7.70 6.60
N THR A 326 6.56 -7.13 5.41
CA THR A 326 5.56 -6.06 5.24
C THR A 326 4.15 -6.57 5.48
N MET A 327 3.82 -7.77 4.99
CA MET A 327 2.51 -8.41 5.22
C MET A 327 2.28 -8.67 6.71
N ALA A 328 3.26 -9.26 7.41
CA ALA A 328 3.18 -9.53 8.84
C ALA A 328 3.07 -8.23 9.65
N ALA A 329 3.87 -7.22 9.33
CA ALA A 329 3.80 -5.91 9.97
C ALA A 329 2.42 -5.26 9.79
N THR A 330 1.79 -5.40 8.61
CA THR A 330 0.44 -4.87 8.34
C THR A 330 -0.64 -5.57 9.18
N VAL A 331 -0.47 -6.86 9.46
CA VAL A 331 -1.45 -7.63 10.26
C VAL A 331 -1.28 -7.39 11.77
N VAL A 332 -0.04 -7.23 12.22
CA VAL A 332 0.31 -7.14 13.66
C VAL A 332 0.25 -5.71 14.18
N PHE A 333 0.75 -4.77 13.38
CA PHE A 333 0.83 -3.36 13.74
C PHE A 333 -0.24 -2.53 13.01
N ASP A 334 -0.22 -1.24 13.24
CA ASP A 334 -1.01 -0.27 12.49
C ASP A 334 -0.42 -0.10 11.06
N LEU A 335 -1.28 0.29 10.12
CA LEU A 335 -0.92 0.44 8.70
C LEU A 335 0.21 1.44 8.46
N ALA A 336 0.31 2.52 9.25
CA ALA A 336 1.39 3.50 9.11
C ALA A 336 2.73 2.87 9.49
N VAL A 337 2.78 2.15 10.61
CA VAL A 337 3.98 1.43 11.07
C VAL A 337 4.41 0.39 10.03
N ALA A 338 3.45 -0.36 9.47
CA ALA A 338 3.74 -1.37 8.46
C ALA A 338 4.41 -0.79 7.20
N ILE A 339 3.98 0.38 6.75
CA ILE A 339 4.57 1.07 5.60
C ILE A 339 6.02 1.49 5.93
N VAL A 340 6.24 2.10 7.10
CA VAL A 340 7.58 2.53 7.52
C VAL A 340 8.53 1.34 7.64
N VAL A 341 8.08 0.25 8.27
CA VAL A 341 8.83 -1.00 8.39
C VAL A 341 9.14 -1.58 7.01
N GLY A 342 8.14 -1.66 6.12
CA GLY A 342 8.31 -2.19 4.76
C GLY A 342 9.33 -1.39 3.95
N ILE A 343 9.27 -0.07 3.99
CA ILE A 343 10.23 0.81 3.32
C ILE A 343 11.63 0.67 3.97
N GLY A 344 11.71 0.67 5.30
CA GLY A 344 12.96 0.50 6.04
C GLY A 344 13.67 -0.81 5.69
N VAL A 345 12.94 -1.93 5.67
CA VAL A 345 13.47 -3.24 5.24
C VAL A 345 13.91 -3.20 3.78
N ALA A 346 13.13 -2.55 2.90
CA ALA A 346 13.50 -2.44 1.49
C ALA A 346 14.80 -1.64 1.30
N MET A 347 14.95 -0.52 2.02
CA MET A 347 16.16 0.30 2.00
C MET A 347 17.37 -0.48 2.54
N LEU A 348 17.20 -1.17 3.68
CA LEU A 348 18.25 -1.99 4.27
C LEU A 348 18.75 -3.07 3.29
N LEU A 349 17.81 -3.82 2.70
CA LEU A 349 18.16 -4.87 1.74
C LEU A 349 18.77 -4.29 0.44
N PHE A 350 18.37 -3.09 0.05
CA PHE A 350 18.99 -2.38 -1.09
C PHE A 350 20.43 -2.00 -0.76
N VAL A 351 20.69 -1.43 0.42
CA VAL A 351 22.05 -1.09 0.87
C VAL A 351 22.92 -2.34 0.94
N LEU A 352 22.44 -3.41 1.61
CA LEU A 352 23.18 -4.68 1.71
C LEU A 352 23.53 -5.27 0.33
N LYS A 353 22.61 -5.17 -0.63
CA LYS A 353 22.86 -5.62 -2.00
C LYS A 353 23.84 -4.70 -2.75
N SER A 354 23.84 -3.42 -2.42
CA SER A 354 24.75 -2.44 -3.04
C SER A 354 26.17 -2.50 -2.48
N CYS A 355 26.36 -3.13 -1.31
CA CYS A 355 27.67 -3.36 -0.72
C CYS A 355 28.48 -4.46 -1.42
N ASP A 356 27.96 -5.11 -2.47
CA ASP A 356 28.68 -6.14 -3.23
C ASP A 356 29.59 -5.46 -4.28
N LEU A 357 30.79 -5.05 -3.83
CA LEU A 357 31.83 -4.48 -4.68
C LEU A 357 32.61 -5.62 -5.35
N LYS A 358 32.59 -5.65 -6.67
CA LYS A 358 33.39 -6.60 -7.43
C LYS A 358 34.77 -6.01 -7.72
N ILE A 359 35.79 -6.65 -7.19
CA ILE A 359 37.18 -6.27 -7.40
C ILE A 359 37.86 -7.42 -8.15
N ALA A 360 38.41 -7.11 -9.31
CA ALA A 360 39.19 -8.07 -10.09
C ALA A 360 40.64 -7.55 -10.22
N LEU A 361 41.59 -8.40 -9.89
CA LEU A 361 42.99 -8.13 -10.04
C LEU A 361 43.49 -8.81 -11.32
N SER A 362 44.26 -8.07 -12.11
CA SER A 362 44.90 -8.62 -13.32
C SER A 362 46.35 -8.16 -13.36
N ASP A 363 47.23 -9.07 -13.72
CA ASP A 363 48.62 -8.74 -14.03
C ASP A 363 48.68 -8.23 -15.47
N ILE A 364 49.50 -7.23 -15.74
CA ILE A 364 49.74 -6.72 -17.09
C ILE A 364 50.64 -7.73 -17.80
N ARG A 365 50.13 -8.37 -18.86
CA ARG A 365 50.89 -9.27 -19.72
C ARG A 365 51.62 -8.49 -20.79
N GLU A 366 52.87 -8.86 -21.11
CA GLU A 366 53.72 -8.22 -22.16
C GLU A 366 53.05 -8.12 -23.54
N GLN A 367 52.06 -8.98 -23.83
CA GLN A 367 51.34 -9.00 -25.10
C GLN A 367 50.31 -7.88 -25.26
N GLU A 368 49.96 -7.14 -24.20
CA GLU A 368 48.94 -6.09 -24.20
C GLU A 368 49.55 -4.68 -24.41
N VAL A 369 50.85 -4.55 -24.40
CA VAL A 369 51.53 -3.26 -24.56
C VAL A 369 52.28 -3.25 -25.88
N ASP A 370 51.77 -2.45 -26.82
CA ASP A 370 52.33 -2.28 -28.17
C ASP A 370 53.84 -1.93 -28.12
N GLY A 371 54.75 -2.90 -28.39
CA GLY A 371 56.06 -2.71 -28.91
C GLY A 371 57.13 -2.09 -27.99
N GLN A 372 56.91 -1.97 -26.70
CA GLN A 372 57.98 -1.57 -25.73
C GLN A 372 58.38 -2.77 -24.84
N GLU A 373 59.58 -3.25 -25.02
CA GLU A 373 60.28 -4.16 -24.06
C GLU A 373 60.49 -3.39 -22.76
N GLY A 374 59.55 -3.49 -21.84
CA GLY A 374 59.63 -2.99 -20.48
C GLY A 374 59.34 -4.11 -19.48
N ASP A 375 60.12 -4.14 -18.39
CA ASP A 375 59.87 -5.05 -17.27
C ASP A 375 58.55 -4.68 -16.57
N HIS A 376 57.46 -5.30 -17.00
CA HIS A 376 56.08 -5.05 -16.50
C HIS A 376 55.64 -6.10 -15.47
N GLN A 377 56.56 -6.98 -15.01
CA GLN A 377 56.23 -8.13 -14.15
C GLN A 377 55.63 -7.78 -12.78
N ASP A 378 55.83 -6.53 -12.30
CA ASP A 378 55.31 -6.06 -11.00
C ASP A 378 54.20 -5.01 -11.11
N MET A 379 53.49 -4.94 -12.24
CA MET A 379 52.38 -4.02 -12.41
C MET A 379 51.06 -4.75 -12.32
N LYS A 380 50.11 -4.21 -11.48
CA LYS A 380 48.80 -4.79 -11.30
C LYS A 380 47.69 -3.80 -11.68
N VAL A 381 46.66 -4.32 -12.34
CA VAL A 381 45.40 -3.54 -12.63
C VAL A 381 44.34 -4.02 -11.70
N VAL A 382 43.72 -3.04 -11.00
CA VAL A 382 42.60 -3.25 -10.10
C VAL A 382 41.34 -2.73 -10.78
N TYR A 383 40.50 -3.63 -11.25
CA TYR A 383 39.19 -3.27 -11.81
C TYR A 383 38.16 -3.18 -10.70
N LEU A 384 37.64 -1.98 -10.46
CA LEU A 384 36.59 -1.72 -9.51
C LEU A 384 35.25 -1.65 -10.24
N THR A 385 34.29 -2.50 -9.85
CA THR A 385 32.96 -2.55 -10.42
C THR A 385 31.91 -2.45 -9.33
N GLY A 386 31.18 -1.35 -9.31
CA GLY A 386 30.15 -1.04 -8.31
C GLY A 386 30.38 0.30 -7.64
N PRO A 387 29.44 0.73 -6.78
CA PRO A 387 29.58 2.00 -6.05
C PRO A 387 30.62 1.88 -4.95
N LEU A 388 31.38 2.94 -4.74
CA LEU A 388 32.31 3.08 -3.63
C LEU A 388 31.69 4.00 -2.57
N PHE A 389 31.35 3.46 -1.42
CA PHE A 389 30.71 4.17 -0.33
C PHE A 389 31.00 3.51 1.03
N PHE A 390 30.54 4.08 2.12
CA PHE A 390 30.84 3.60 3.47
C PHE A 390 30.65 2.07 3.66
N GLY A 391 29.69 1.45 2.94
CA GLY A 391 29.39 0.02 3.04
C GLY A 391 30.35 -0.89 2.26
N THR A 392 31.24 -0.35 1.42
CA THR A 392 32.19 -1.11 0.60
C THR A 392 33.66 -0.93 1.03
N GLN A 393 33.92 -0.11 2.07
CA GLN A 393 35.28 0.21 2.54
C GLN A 393 36.07 -1.02 2.94
N GLU A 394 35.50 -1.90 3.76
CA GLU A 394 36.18 -3.10 4.25
C GLU A 394 36.58 -4.04 3.09
N GLN A 395 35.71 -4.19 2.08
CA GLN A 395 36.00 -5.00 0.90
C GLN A 395 37.11 -4.38 0.06
N LEU A 396 37.11 -3.05 -0.08
CA LEU A 396 38.16 -2.33 -0.79
C LEU A 396 39.50 -2.48 -0.09
N THR A 397 39.54 -2.23 1.20
CA THR A 397 40.79 -2.34 2.02
C THR A 397 41.32 -3.75 2.02
N ALA A 398 40.47 -4.78 2.18
CA ALA A 398 40.89 -6.19 2.16
C ALA A 398 41.46 -6.59 0.81
N ALA A 399 40.81 -6.23 -0.30
CA ALA A 399 41.30 -6.58 -1.63
C ALA A 399 42.61 -5.85 -2.00
N LEU A 400 42.77 -4.62 -1.55
CA LEU A 400 43.96 -3.83 -1.81
C LEU A 400 45.16 -4.24 -0.92
N ALA A 401 44.94 -4.93 0.19
CA ALA A 401 45.99 -5.52 1.00
C ALA A 401 46.84 -6.56 0.20
N GLU A 402 46.25 -7.27 -0.77
CA GLU A 402 46.90 -8.23 -1.62
C GLU A 402 47.82 -7.59 -2.68
N VAL A 403 47.70 -6.29 -2.90
CA VAL A 403 48.41 -5.57 -3.97
C VAL A 403 49.61 -4.75 -3.46
N LYS A 404 49.83 -4.74 -2.15
CA LYS A 404 50.87 -3.91 -1.48
C LYS A 404 52.29 -4.14 -1.94
N SER A 405 52.63 -5.25 -2.61
CA SER A 405 53.99 -5.61 -3.06
C SER A 405 54.26 -5.20 -4.53
N ALA A 406 53.31 -4.60 -5.23
CA ALA A 406 53.44 -4.22 -6.64
C ALA A 406 54.24 -2.92 -6.79
N ARG A 407 55.07 -2.85 -7.85
CA ARG A 407 55.82 -1.65 -8.24
C ARG A 407 54.89 -0.51 -8.73
N ALA A 408 53.81 -0.87 -9.42
CA ALA A 408 52.78 0.06 -9.88
C ALA A 408 51.41 -0.60 -9.82
N VAL A 409 50.39 0.20 -9.47
CA VAL A 409 48.99 -0.18 -9.41
C VAL A 409 48.13 0.78 -10.24
N ILE A 410 47.38 0.23 -11.17
CA ILE A 410 46.44 1.00 -11.99
C ILE A 410 45.01 0.71 -11.50
N PHE A 411 44.32 1.73 -11.00
CA PHE A 411 42.91 1.65 -10.62
C PHE A 411 42.02 1.97 -11.80
N SER A 412 41.29 1.01 -12.30
CA SER A 412 40.27 1.26 -13.31
C SER A 412 38.94 1.63 -12.63
N MET A 413 38.59 2.92 -12.75
CA MET A 413 37.36 3.49 -12.17
C MET A 413 36.18 3.52 -13.16
N ARG A 414 36.32 2.96 -14.36
CA ARG A 414 35.34 3.04 -15.46
C ARG A 414 33.96 2.48 -15.10
N ALA A 415 33.92 1.49 -14.22
CA ALA A 415 32.70 0.82 -13.78
C ALA A 415 32.26 1.25 -12.36
N VAL A 416 32.77 2.36 -11.85
CA VAL A 416 32.40 2.97 -10.57
C VAL A 416 31.42 4.11 -10.84
N PRO A 417 30.10 3.94 -10.61
CA PRO A 417 29.10 4.94 -10.93
C PRO A 417 29.05 6.08 -9.90
N TYR A 418 29.56 5.86 -8.70
CA TYR A 418 29.44 6.80 -7.60
C TYR A 418 30.50 6.54 -6.54
N VAL A 419 31.05 7.60 -5.95
CA VAL A 419 32.00 7.58 -4.84
C VAL A 419 31.49 8.58 -3.79
N ASP A 420 31.39 8.17 -2.50
CA ASP A 420 31.03 9.06 -1.42
C ASP A 420 32.27 9.61 -0.68
N ASP A 421 32.04 10.57 0.22
CA ASP A 421 33.11 11.21 0.98
C ASP A 421 33.91 10.21 1.86
N SER A 422 33.24 9.18 2.36
CA SER A 422 33.87 8.14 3.20
C SER A 422 34.83 7.27 2.38
N ALA A 423 34.43 6.88 1.17
CA ALA A 423 35.29 6.13 0.25
C ALA A 423 36.44 6.98 -0.29
N ILE A 424 36.22 8.28 -0.49
CA ILE A 424 37.30 9.21 -0.88
C ILE A 424 38.38 9.29 0.24
N ALA A 425 37.96 9.39 1.50
CA ALA A 425 38.90 9.41 2.63
C ALA A 425 39.74 8.13 2.68
N GLU A 426 39.07 6.97 2.59
CA GLU A 426 39.73 5.64 2.59
C GLU A 426 40.69 5.50 1.41
N LEU A 427 40.29 5.89 0.20
CA LEU A 427 41.15 5.87 -0.98
C LEU A 427 42.38 6.78 -0.79
N ARG A 428 42.22 7.93 -0.14
CA ARG A 428 43.34 8.83 0.16
C ARG A 428 44.35 8.16 1.08
N ASP A 429 43.89 7.58 2.19
CA ASP A 429 44.73 6.91 3.16
C ASP A 429 45.47 5.72 2.53
N LEU A 430 44.79 4.96 1.68
CA LEU A 430 45.42 3.86 0.90
C LEU A 430 46.45 4.39 -0.09
N LEU A 431 46.21 5.48 -0.80
CA LEU A 431 47.15 6.11 -1.71
C LEU A 431 48.39 6.61 -1.01
N GLU A 432 48.23 7.23 0.17
CA GLU A 432 49.37 7.65 1.02
C GLU A 432 50.20 6.46 1.47
N SER A 433 49.54 5.36 1.87
CA SER A 433 50.23 4.11 2.23
C SER A 433 51.03 3.52 1.06
N TYR A 434 50.48 3.48 -0.16
CA TYR A 434 51.20 2.99 -1.34
C TYR A 434 52.39 3.88 -1.71
N ARG A 435 52.21 5.21 -1.67
CA ARG A 435 53.31 6.15 -1.92
C ARG A 435 54.44 6.01 -0.90
N ALA A 436 54.12 5.80 0.37
CA ALA A 436 55.13 5.57 1.42
C ALA A 436 55.93 4.28 1.20
N GLN A 437 55.37 3.31 0.49
CA GLN A 437 56.03 2.04 0.12
C GLN A 437 56.75 2.12 -1.24
N GLY A 438 56.69 3.28 -1.91
CA GLY A 438 57.34 3.47 -3.21
C GLY A 438 56.56 2.95 -4.41
N THR A 439 55.30 2.52 -4.21
CA THR A 439 54.41 2.03 -5.27
C THR A 439 53.83 3.20 -6.08
N ALA A 440 53.96 3.17 -7.39
CA ALA A 440 53.34 4.14 -8.28
C ALA A 440 51.82 3.83 -8.43
N VAL A 441 50.99 4.84 -8.30
CA VAL A 441 49.54 4.67 -8.43
C VAL A 441 48.99 5.54 -9.59
N LEU A 442 48.24 4.90 -10.47
CA LEU A 442 47.60 5.50 -11.62
C LEU A 442 46.09 5.26 -11.60
N PHE A 443 45.31 6.17 -12.14
CA PHE A 443 43.86 6.02 -12.32
C PHE A 443 43.49 6.04 -13.80
N SER A 444 42.60 5.14 -14.22
CA SER A 444 42.09 5.01 -15.58
C SER A 444 40.56 5.10 -15.62
#